data_23cb62bb8d5cb4382301b1ded5ff24a4
#
_entry.id   23cb62bb8d5cb4382301b1ded5ff24a4
#
_cell.length_a   1.000
_cell.length_b   1.000
_cell.length_c   1.000
_cell.angle_alpha   90.00
_cell.angle_beta   90.00
_cell.angle_gamma   90.00
#
_symmetry.space_group_name_H-M   'P 1'
#
loop_
_entity.id
_entity.type
_entity.pdbx_description
1 polymer ?
#
loop_
_entity_poly.entity_id
_entity_poly.type
_entity_poly.pdbx_seq_one_letter_code
_entity_poly.pdbx_strand_id
1 'polypeptide(L)'
;MFLKIHLTAFFLTLGIFLPFSFGSELPQQIVLRHVATLPHDKTAFTQGLLWDEGHLYESTGQYGESSLRRVEPTTGKIMARADLPRQFFAEGLTLVDDALFQLTWQENVCFVFDKKTFERKGQFQYPGEGWGLTYDGKQLIMSDGTNVLRFLDPKTFRQLRRVEVVDNLQNRRPVPVRHLNELEWVHGEIWANVWMTTRIVRINPRTGNVIGWIEMGPFVPQEHRDDEHNAVLNGIAFDPDTNHVYITGKLWNVIHQFLLEVPEKK
;
A
#
# COMPACT_ATOMS: atom_id res chain seq x y z
N MET A 1 60.99 43.77 40.06
CA MET A 1 60.71 42.89 38.88
C MET A 1 59.64 41.86 39.29
N PHE A 2 58.37 42.21 39.07
CA PHE A 2 57.20 41.36 39.51
C PHE A 2 56.78 40.43 38.40
N LEU A 3 56.87 39.16 38.71
CA LEU A 3 56.44 38.05 37.78
C LEU A 3 54.93 37.85 37.90
N LYS A 4 54.13 38.10 36.82
CA LYS A 4 52.73 37.84 36.78
C LYS A 4 52.52 36.39 36.31
N ILE A 5 51.96 35.57 37.19
CA ILE A 5 51.51 34.19 36.85
C ILE A 5 50.09 34.28 36.29
N HIS A 6 49.93 33.89 35.06
CA HIS A 6 48.60 33.73 34.44
C HIS A 6 48.05 32.29 34.67
N LEU A 7 47.00 32.24 35.47
CA LEU A 7 46.27 30.98 35.70
C LEU A 7 45.22 30.76 34.57
N THR A 8 45.44 29.83 33.70
CA THR A 8 44.48 29.46 32.66
C THR A 8 43.56 28.40 33.22
N ALA A 9 42.28 28.76 33.41
CA ALA A 9 41.26 27.82 33.84
C ALA A 9 40.77 27.01 32.63
N PHE A 10 40.96 25.70 32.68
CA PHE A 10 40.37 24.73 31.72
C PHE A 10 38.94 24.38 32.17
N PHE A 11 37.93 24.81 31.42
CA PHE A 11 36.56 24.34 31.61
C PHE A 11 36.38 22.99 30.90
N LEU A 12 36.26 21.92 31.67
CA LEU A 12 35.89 20.59 31.17
C LEU A 12 34.36 20.54 31.05
N THR A 13 33.83 20.68 29.84
CA THR A 13 32.39 20.46 29.59
C THR A 13 32.10 18.97 29.53
N LEU A 14 31.49 18.46 30.58
CA LEU A 14 31.01 17.11 30.67
C LEU A 14 29.73 17.01 29.80
N GLY A 15 29.83 16.50 28.59
CA GLY A 15 28.68 16.22 27.73
C GLY A 15 27.88 15.06 28.31
N ILE A 16 26.69 15.32 28.84
CA ILE A 16 25.73 14.29 29.24
C ILE A 16 25.15 13.69 27.96
N PHE A 17 25.66 12.52 27.55
CA PHE A 17 25.00 11.68 26.58
C PHE A 17 23.78 11.06 27.25
N LEU A 18 22.58 11.60 26.99
CA LEU A 18 21.33 10.91 27.27
C LEU A 18 21.21 9.75 26.28
N PRO A 19 21.07 8.50 26.71
CA PRO A 19 20.80 7.41 25.79
C PRO A 19 19.39 7.64 25.18
N PHE A 20 19.33 7.82 23.87
CA PHE A 20 18.06 7.71 23.14
C PHE A 20 17.57 6.29 23.33
N SER A 21 16.61 6.11 24.24
CA SER A 21 15.85 4.86 24.36
C SER A 21 14.99 4.71 23.10
N PHE A 22 15.42 3.90 22.16
CA PHE A 22 14.53 3.37 21.13
C PHE A 22 13.56 2.40 21.82
N GLY A 23 12.50 2.94 22.40
CA GLY A 23 11.39 2.13 22.83
C GLY A 23 10.85 1.42 21.60
N SER A 24 10.93 0.10 21.57
CA SER A 24 10.14 -0.73 20.64
C SER A 24 8.68 -0.53 21.06
N GLU A 25 7.98 0.40 20.43
CA GLU A 25 6.52 0.45 20.59
C GLU A 25 5.97 -0.91 20.15
N LEU A 26 5.24 -1.54 21.06
CA LEU A 26 4.51 -2.76 20.71
C LEU A 26 3.60 -2.47 19.51
N PRO A 27 3.45 -3.42 18.57
CA PRO A 27 2.58 -3.24 17.42
C PRO A 27 1.20 -2.79 17.88
N GLN A 28 0.69 -1.75 17.26
CA GLN A 28 -0.62 -1.22 17.59
C GLN A 28 -1.69 -2.26 17.25
N GLN A 29 -2.45 -2.70 18.25
CA GLN A 29 -3.58 -3.56 17.99
C GLN A 29 -4.62 -2.77 17.21
N ILE A 30 -5.21 -3.39 16.20
CA ILE A 30 -6.31 -2.82 15.42
C ILE A 30 -7.50 -3.79 15.43
N VAL A 31 -8.68 -3.24 15.24
CA VAL A 31 -9.91 -3.99 15.01
C VAL A 31 -10.54 -3.48 13.73
N LEU A 32 -10.85 -4.37 12.80
CA LEU A 32 -11.68 -4.08 11.63
C LEU A 32 -13.11 -4.51 11.92
N ARG A 33 -13.99 -3.53 12.15
CA ARG A 33 -15.41 -3.77 12.34
C ARG A 33 -16.12 -3.65 11.00
N HIS A 34 -16.68 -4.75 10.50
CA HIS A 34 -17.46 -4.75 9.26
C HIS A 34 -18.66 -3.80 9.37
N VAL A 35 -18.79 -2.88 8.41
CA VAL A 35 -19.84 -1.85 8.38
C VAL A 35 -20.85 -2.12 7.29
N ALA A 36 -20.38 -2.41 6.07
CA ALA A 36 -21.23 -2.61 4.91
C ALA A 36 -20.60 -3.56 3.88
N THR A 37 -21.43 -4.13 3.04
CA THR A 37 -21.06 -4.80 1.82
C THR A 37 -21.62 -3.97 0.66
N LEU A 38 -20.72 -3.46 -0.18
CA LEU A 38 -21.03 -2.56 -1.29
C LEU A 38 -20.98 -3.32 -2.62
N PRO A 39 -21.72 -2.90 -3.64
CA PRO A 39 -21.69 -3.55 -4.95
C PRO A 39 -20.36 -3.30 -5.66
N HIS A 40 -19.88 -4.29 -6.38
CA HIS A 40 -18.68 -4.22 -7.20
C HIS A 40 -18.90 -4.90 -8.56
N ASP A 41 -18.17 -4.46 -9.56
CA ASP A 41 -18.23 -5.06 -10.90
C ASP A 41 -17.53 -6.42 -10.92
N LYS A 42 -18.30 -7.50 -11.01
CA LYS A 42 -17.81 -8.88 -11.05
C LYS A 42 -16.87 -9.18 -12.22
N THR A 43 -16.73 -8.27 -13.18
CA THR A 43 -15.77 -8.40 -14.30
C THR A 43 -14.47 -7.66 -14.01
N ALA A 44 -14.38 -6.94 -12.89
CA ALA A 44 -13.18 -6.21 -12.51
C ALA A 44 -12.10 -7.18 -12.01
N PHE A 45 -11.03 -7.33 -12.75
CA PHE A 45 -9.84 -8.02 -12.30
C PHE A 45 -8.96 -7.03 -11.52
N THR A 46 -9.37 -6.73 -10.28
CA THR A 46 -8.80 -5.67 -9.44
C THR A 46 -7.33 -5.89 -9.16
N GLN A 47 -6.50 -4.90 -9.51
CA GLN A 47 -5.05 -4.91 -9.31
C GLN A 47 -4.56 -3.71 -8.48
N GLY A 48 -5.36 -2.68 -8.34
CA GLY A 48 -5.10 -1.54 -7.49
C GLY A 48 -6.41 -0.86 -7.10
N LEU A 49 -6.50 -0.43 -5.87
CA LEU A 49 -7.67 0.25 -5.32
C LEU A 49 -7.20 1.41 -4.46
N LEU A 50 -7.87 2.56 -4.53
CA LEU A 50 -7.61 3.68 -3.63
C LEU A 50 -8.89 4.48 -3.38
N TRP A 51 -8.93 5.18 -2.26
CA TRP A 51 -9.99 6.11 -1.90
C TRP A 51 -9.51 7.55 -2.05
N ASP A 52 -10.34 8.39 -2.68
CA ASP A 52 -10.12 9.83 -2.71
C ASP A 52 -11.43 10.60 -2.92
N GLU A 53 -11.67 11.61 -2.10
CA GLU A 53 -12.81 12.56 -2.20
C GLU A 53 -14.17 11.88 -2.43
N GLY A 54 -14.46 10.83 -1.66
CA GLY A 54 -15.77 10.15 -1.71
C GLY A 54 -15.91 9.12 -2.83
N HIS A 55 -14.84 8.81 -3.56
CA HIS A 55 -14.85 7.86 -4.66
C HIS A 55 -13.76 6.79 -4.48
N LEU A 56 -14.03 5.63 -5.05
CA LEU A 56 -13.00 4.62 -5.27
C LEU A 56 -12.40 4.81 -6.67
N TYR A 57 -11.08 4.72 -6.75
CA TYR A 57 -10.35 4.61 -8.00
C TYR A 57 -9.79 3.21 -8.09
N GLU A 58 -9.96 2.59 -9.23
CA GLU A 58 -9.63 1.18 -9.43
C GLU A 58 -8.80 0.99 -10.69
N SER A 59 -7.75 0.20 -10.58
CA SER A 59 -6.97 -0.35 -11.68
C SER A 59 -7.39 -1.80 -11.89
N THR A 60 -7.84 -2.14 -13.09
CA THR A 60 -8.19 -3.51 -13.44
C THR A 60 -7.22 -4.07 -14.47
N GLY A 61 -6.76 -5.30 -14.25
CA GLY A 61 -5.84 -6.01 -15.14
C GLY A 61 -6.56 -6.73 -16.29
N GLN A 62 -5.84 -7.61 -16.95
CA GLN A 62 -6.13 -8.42 -18.13
C GLN A 62 -5.75 -7.74 -19.45
N TYR A 63 -5.02 -8.47 -20.29
CA TYR A 63 -4.63 -7.99 -21.62
C TYR A 63 -5.86 -7.74 -22.49
N GLY A 64 -5.96 -6.52 -23.01
CA GLY A 64 -7.09 -6.08 -23.85
C GLY A 64 -8.32 -5.60 -23.08
N GLU A 65 -8.31 -5.71 -21.72
CA GLU A 65 -9.42 -5.33 -20.85
C GLU A 65 -8.99 -4.38 -19.71
N SER A 66 -7.67 -4.14 -19.58
CA SER A 66 -7.10 -3.29 -18.54
C SER A 66 -7.64 -1.88 -18.58
N SER A 67 -8.01 -1.36 -17.41
CA SER A 67 -8.60 -0.01 -17.31
C SER A 67 -8.25 0.68 -15.99
N LEU A 68 -8.34 2.01 -16.03
CA LEU A 68 -8.40 2.89 -14.87
C LEU A 68 -9.84 3.36 -14.71
N ARG A 69 -10.42 3.27 -13.51
CA ARG A 69 -11.83 3.59 -13.26
C ARG A 69 -11.98 4.53 -12.05
N ARG A 70 -12.98 5.40 -12.07
CA ARG A 70 -13.53 6.07 -10.89
C ARG A 70 -14.92 5.53 -10.63
N VAL A 71 -15.15 5.03 -9.43
CA VAL A 71 -16.35 4.29 -9.06
C VAL A 71 -17.08 4.98 -7.92
N GLU A 72 -18.39 5.14 -8.04
CA GLU A 72 -19.28 5.52 -6.95
C GLU A 72 -19.45 4.33 -5.98
N PRO A 73 -18.97 4.41 -4.73
CA PRO A 73 -18.86 3.24 -3.87
C PRO A 73 -20.22 2.64 -3.47
N THR A 74 -21.27 3.44 -3.31
CA THR A 74 -22.57 2.95 -2.83
C THR A 74 -23.35 2.21 -3.90
N THR A 75 -23.09 2.50 -5.17
CA THR A 75 -23.81 1.92 -6.31
C THR A 75 -22.96 1.00 -7.18
N GLY A 76 -21.64 1.03 -7.03
CA GLY A 76 -20.69 0.35 -7.93
C GLY A 76 -20.65 0.94 -9.34
N LYS A 77 -21.27 2.12 -9.55
CA LYS A 77 -21.33 2.74 -10.88
C LYS A 77 -19.98 3.33 -11.28
N ILE A 78 -19.49 2.95 -12.46
CA ILE A 78 -18.31 3.53 -13.07
C ILE A 78 -18.66 4.94 -13.56
N MET A 79 -18.05 5.97 -12.95
CA MET A 79 -18.27 7.39 -13.25
C MET A 79 -17.32 7.91 -14.32
N ALA A 80 -16.13 7.35 -14.39
CA ALA A 80 -15.14 7.64 -15.42
C ALA A 80 -14.29 6.40 -15.67
N ARG A 81 -13.80 6.25 -16.91
CA ARG A 81 -12.97 5.10 -17.32
C ARG A 81 -11.98 5.54 -18.40
N ALA A 82 -10.75 5.02 -18.28
CA ALA A 82 -9.75 5.06 -19.34
C ALA A 82 -9.24 3.64 -19.57
N ASP A 83 -9.34 3.16 -20.81
CA ASP A 83 -8.83 1.84 -21.20
C ASP A 83 -7.35 1.95 -21.57
N LEU A 84 -6.56 0.95 -21.16
CA LEU A 84 -5.17 0.84 -21.60
C LEU A 84 -5.09 0.19 -22.98
N PRO A 85 -4.05 0.49 -23.77
CA PRO A 85 -3.78 -0.24 -25.00
C PRO A 85 -3.64 -1.74 -24.73
N ARG A 86 -4.13 -2.57 -25.66
CA ARG A 86 -4.33 -4.03 -25.47
C ARG A 86 -3.10 -4.84 -25.07
N GLN A 87 -1.90 -4.30 -25.31
CA GLN A 87 -0.61 -4.92 -24.94
C GLN A 87 -0.20 -4.70 -23.49
N PHE A 88 -0.94 -3.91 -22.71
CA PHE A 88 -0.63 -3.64 -21.32
C PHE A 88 -1.55 -4.40 -20.38
N PHE A 89 -0.96 -4.98 -19.35
CA PHE A 89 -1.69 -5.54 -18.22
C PHE A 89 -1.55 -4.55 -17.05
N ALA A 90 -2.63 -3.85 -16.71
CA ALA A 90 -2.60 -2.87 -15.63
C ALA A 90 -2.51 -3.55 -14.25
N GLU A 91 -1.78 -2.89 -13.36
CA GLU A 91 -1.47 -3.35 -12.02
C GLU A 91 -1.75 -2.25 -10.98
N GLY A 92 -0.94 -2.15 -9.94
CA GLY A 92 -1.10 -1.25 -8.80
C GLY A 92 -1.35 0.21 -9.18
N LEU A 93 -2.10 0.88 -8.33
CA LEU A 93 -2.59 2.24 -8.53
C LEU A 93 -2.35 3.08 -7.28
N THR A 94 -1.93 4.33 -7.44
CA THR A 94 -1.92 5.30 -6.33
C THR A 94 -2.13 6.72 -6.83
N LEU A 95 -2.42 7.64 -5.89
CA LEU A 95 -2.59 9.07 -6.14
C LEU A 95 -1.42 9.84 -5.53
N VAL A 96 -0.83 10.74 -6.33
CA VAL A 96 0.14 11.74 -5.87
C VAL A 96 -0.37 13.12 -6.33
N ASP A 97 -0.74 13.95 -5.40
CA ASP A 97 -1.43 15.23 -5.67
C ASP A 97 -2.68 15.00 -6.55
N ASP A 98 -2.73 15.56 -7.76
CA ASP A 98 -3.81 15.37 -8.74
C ASP A 98 -3.45 14.36 -9.86
N ALA A 99 -2.44 13.51 -9.66
CA ALA A 99 -1.98 12.56 -10.66
C ALA A 99 -2.12 11.11 -10.18
N LEU A 100 -2.81 10.29 -10.98
CA LEU A 100 -2.96 8.85 -10.76
C LEU A 100 -1.79 8.12 -11.45
N PHE A 101 -1.08 7.32 -10.67
CA PHE A 101 0.04 6.49 -11.12
C PHE A 101 -0.45 5.05 -11.22
N GLN A 102 -0.43 4.46 -12.42
CA GLN A 102 -0.87 3.10 -12.69
C GLN A 102 0.27 2.27 -13.26
N LEU A 103 0.63 1.20 -12.57
CA LEU A 103 1.66 0.26 -13.03
C LEU A 103 1.14 -0.65 -14.15
N THR A 104 2.07 -1.29 -14.84
CA THR A 104 1.81 -2.44 -15.71
C THR A 104 2.63 -3.63 -15.21
N TRP A 105 2.18 -4.86 -15.48
CA TRP A 105 2.82 -6.08 -14.97
C TRP A 105 4.26 -6.26 -15.49
N GLN A 106 4.42 -6.69 -16.73
CA GLN A 106 5.72 -7.05 -17.34
C GLN A 106 6.20 -6.03 -18.37
N GLU A 107 5.36 -5.06 -18.73
CA GLU A 107 5.71 -4.04 -19.72
C GLU A 107 6.60 -2.94 -19.13
N ASN A 108 6.83 -2.96 -17.81
CA ASN A 108 7.78 -2.07 -17.12
C ASN A 108 7.44 -0.57 -17.27
N VAL A 109 6.16 -0.25 -17.41
CA VAL A 109 5.66 1.11 -17.58
C VAL A 109 4.73 1.48 -16.43
N CYS A 110 4.94 2.67 -15.86
CA CYS A 110 3.98 3.33 -14.99
C CYS A 110 3.36 4.48 -15.77
N PHE A 111 2.07 4.41 -16.06
CA PHE A 111 1.33 5.50 -16.66
C PHE A 111 0.95 6.53 -15.60
N VAL A 112 0.93 7.82 -16.01
CA VAL A 112 0.49 8.92 -15.18
C VAL A 112 -0.72 9.57 -15.85
N PHE A 113 -1.84 9.62 -15.13
CA PHE A 113 -3.09 10.22 -15.60
C PHE A 113 -3.47 11.42 -14.73
N ASP A 114 -4.16 12.37 -15.33
CA ASP A 114 -4.87 13.42 -14.60
C ASP A 114 -6.07 12.82 -13.85
N LYS A 115 -6.18 13.08 -12.54
CA LYS A 115 -7.26 12.52 -11.69
C LYS A 115 -8.66 12.90 -12.17
N LYS A 116 -8.84 14.10 -12.71
CA LYS A 116 -10.16 14.65 -13.08
C LYS A 116 -10.58 14.21 -14.49
N THR A 117 -9.65 14.30 -15.45
CA THR A 117 -9.96 14.07 -16.87
C THR A 117 -9.65 12.65 -17.33
N PHE A 118 -8.83 11.89 -16.60
CA PHE A 118 -8.27 10.60 -16.99
C PHE A 118 -7.42 10.67 -18.26
N GLU A 119 -7.00 11.86 -18.67
CA GLU A 119 -6.03 12.05 -19.74
C GLU A 119 -4.64 11.62 -19.29
N ARG A 120 -3.96 10.88 -20.14
CA ARG A 120 -2.57 10.48 -19.89
C ARG A 120 -1.64 11.68 -19.97
N LYS A 121 -0.98 12.03 -18.85
CA LYS A 121 -0.01 13.14 -18.75
C LYS A 121 1.42 12.73 -19.06
N GLY A 122 1.74 11.45 -18.86
CA GLY A 122 3.08 10.94 -19.06
C GLY A 122 3.22 9.48 -18.70
N GLN A 123 4.47 9.05 -18.59
CA GLN A 123 4.82 7.71 -18.15
C GLN A 123 6.26 7.67 -17.63
N PHE A 124 6.53 6.69 -16.78
CA PHE A 124 7.86 6.30 -16.33
C PHE A 124 8.16 4.87 -16.77
N GLN A 125 9.45 4.54 -16.79
CA GLN A 125 9.91 3.16 -16.98
C GLN A 125 10.58 2.68 -15.69
N TYR A 126 10.42 1.41 -15.38
CA TYR A 126 11.07 0.76 -14.24
C TYR A 126 11.52 -0.65 -14.60
N PRO A 127 12.54 -1.19 -13.93
CA PRO A 127 13.02 -2.54 -14.18
C PRO A 127 12.20 -3.58 -13.41
N GLY A 128 11.94 -4.73 -14.00
CA GLY A 128 11.25 -5.86 -13.39
C GLY A 128 9.74 -5.70 -13.39
N GLU A 129 9.04 -6.63 -12.75
CA GLU A 129 7.59 -6.59 -12.66
C GLU A 129 7.10 -5.49 -11.71
N GLY A 130 5.88 -5.01 -11.94
CA GLY A 130 5.15 -4.12 -11.05
C GLY A 130 3.83 -4.77 -10.64
N TRP A 131 3.57 -4.85 -9.32
CA TRP A 131 2.35 -5.43 -8.77
C TRP A 131 1.52 -4.40 -8.02
N GLY A 132 1.83 -4.09 -6.77
CA GLY A 132 1.14 -3.07 -6.00
C GLY A 132 1.87 -1.73 -5.98
N LEU A 133 1.14 -0.65 -5.72
CA LEU A 133 1.69 0.69 -5.61
C LEU A 133 0.88 1.51 -4.60
N THR A 134 1.57 2.15 -3.65
CA THR A 134 0.97 3.13 -2.74
C THR A 134 1.89 4.33 -2.53
N TYR A 135 1.43 5.35 -1.81
CA TYR A 135 2.17 6.60 -1.57
C TYR A 135 2.11 6.99 -0.08
N ASP A 136 3.26 7.22 0.54
CA ASP A 136 3.38 7.57 1.97
C ASP A 136 3.34 9.08 2.26
N GLY A 137 3.00 9.89 1.25
CA GLY A 137 3.06 11.36 1.31
C GLY A 137 4.41 11.93 0.89
N LYS A 138 5.42 11.09 0.63
CA LYS A 138 6.77 11.51 0.20
C LYS A 138 7.36 10.61 -0.87
N GLN A 139 7.15 9.30 -0.78
CA GLN A 139 7.71 8.28 -1.64
C GLN A 139 6.63 7.36 -2.15
N LEU A 140 6.72 6.94 -3.39
CA LEU A 140 5.97 5.80 -3.90
C LEU A 140 6.56 4.52 -3.31
N ILE A 141 5.71 3.56 -3.01
CA ILE A 141 6.09 2.24 -2.49
C ILE A 141 5.51 1.19 -3.42
N MET A 142 6.37 0.32 -3.94
CA MET A 142 6.05 -0.61 -5.01
C MET A 142 6.41 -2.04 -4.61
N SER A 143 5.53 -2.99 -4.86
CA SER A 143 5.75 -4.42 -4.77
C SER A 143 5.98 -5.04 -6.16
N ASP A 144 6.52 -6.28 -6.18
CA ASP A 144 6.79 -7.04 -7.40
C ASP A 144 6.63 -8.56 -7.19
N GLY A 145 5.81 -8.96 -6.22
CA GLY A 145 5.60 -10.37 -5.87
C GLY A 145 6.73 -11.01 -5.05
N THR A 146 7.87 -10.36 -4.90
CA THR A 146 8.93 -10.79 -3.97
C THR A 146 8.61 -10.37 -2.54
N ASN A 147 9.54 -10.57 -1.61
CA ASN A 147 9.48 -10.02 -0.27
C ASN A 147 10.13 -8.63 -0.15
N VAL A 148 10.41 -7.96 -1.28
CA VAL A 148 11.05 -6.65 -1.31
C VAL A 148 10.04 -5.58 -1.68
N LEU A 149 9.99 -4.51 -0.88
CA LEU A 149 9.29 -3.28 -1.23
C LEU A 149 10.30 -2.23 -1.65
N ARG A 150 10.07 -1.63 -2.83
CA ARG A 150 10.90 -0.57 -3.41
C ARG A 150 10.27 0.78 -3.11
N PHE A 151 11.06 1.72 -2.61
CA PHE A 151 10.65 3.11 -2.35
C PHE A 151 11.21 3.99 -3.46
N LEU A 152 10.32 4.71 -4.15
CA LEU A 152 10.67 5.45 -5.36
C LEU A 152 10.39 6.95 -5.18
N ASP A 153 11.15 7.78 -5.86
CA ASP A 153 10.89 9.21 -5.98
C ASP A 153 9.69 9.45 -6.92
N PRO A 154 8.63 10.14 -6.49
CA PRO A 154 7.43 10.31 -7.32
C PRO A 154 7.64 11.19 -8.57
N LYS A 155 8.69 12.02 -8.60
CA LYS A 155 8.99 12.90 -9.74
C LYS A 155 9.85 12.24 -10.81
N THR A 156 10.71 11.31 -10.40
CA THR A 156 11.68 10.67 -11.30
C THR A 156 11.50 9.17 -11.44
N PHE A 157 10.67 8.56 -10.60
CA PHE A 157 10.44 7.13 -10.46
C PHE A 157 11.72 6.32 -10.14
N ARG A 158 12.78 7.00 -9.69
CA ARG A 158 14.05 6.37 -9.32
C ARG A 158 13.93 5.73 -7.94
N GLN A 159 14.48 4.54 -7.80
CA GLN A 159 14.55 3.87 -6.51
C GLN A 159 15.47 4.64 -5.55
N LEU A 160 14.93 5.00 -4.39
CA LEU A 160 15.63 5.68 -3.29
C LEU A 160 16.17 4.68 -2.26
N ARG A 161 15.35 3.69 -1.93
CA ARG A 161 15.68 2.62 -0.97
C ARG A 161 14.79 1.40 -1.21
N ARG A 162 15.07 0.33 -0.46
CA ARG A 162 14.23 -0.87 -0.40
C ARG A 162 14.22 -1.44 1.02
N VAL A 163 13.21 -2.23 1.34
CA VAL A 163 13.14 -3.03 2.56
C VAL A 163 12.78 -4.46 2.22
N GLU A 164 13.28 -5.41 2.99
CA GLU A 164 12.86 -6.81 2.91
C GLU A 164 11.79 -7.07 3.97
N VAL A 165 10.65 -7.61 3.53
CA VAL A 165 9.54 -7.90 4.44
C VAL A 165 9.76 -9.26 5.06
N VAL A 166 9.80 -9.27 6.41
CA VAL A 166 10.04 -10.47 7.20
C VAL A 166 9.06 -10.56 8.38
N ASP A 167 8.54 -11.75 8.59
CA ASP A 167 7.71 -12.07 9.76
C ASP A 167 8.56 -12.61 10.90
N ASN A 168 8.59 -11.87 12.00
CA ASN A 168 9.30 -12.20 13.24
C ASN A 168 8.33 -12.51 14.39
N LEU A 169 6.99 -12.48 14.14
CA LEU A 169 6.01 -12.47 15.23
C LEU A 169 5.90 -13.83 15.93
N GLN A 170 6.03 -14.92 15.19
CA GLN A 170 5.75 -16.27 15.71
C GLN A 170 6.97 -17.18 15.75
N ASN A 171 8.07 -16.82 15.09
CA ASN A 171 9.22 -17.68 14.92
C ASN A 171 10.50 -17.07 15.48
N ARG A 172 11.39 -17.89 16.03
CA ARG A 172 12.73 -17.46 16.45
C ARG A 172 13.63 -17.05 15.27
N ARG A 173 13.23 -17.33 14.03
CA ARG A 173 13.93 -16.94 12.80
C ARG A 173 13.00 -16.13 11.93
N PRO A 174 13.47 -15.00 11.37
CA PRO A 174 12.72 -14.21 10.41
C PRO A 174 12.31 -15.06 9.19
N VAL A 175 11.04 -14.98 8.80
CA VAL A 175 10.49 -15.66 7.62
C VAL A 175 10.17 -14.61 6.56
N PRO A 176 10.77 -14.65 5.36
CA PRO A 176 10.42 -13.72 4.28
C PRO A 176 8.96 -13.86 3.87
N VAL A 177 8.24 -12.74 3.79
CA VAL A 177 6.86 -12.68 3.28
C VAL A 177 6.91 -12.39 1.79
N ARG A 178 6.68 -13.42 0.98
CA ARG A 178 6.64 -13.32 -0.49
C ARG A 178 5.22 -13.09 -0.99
N HIS A 179 5.10 -12.88 -2.31
CA HIS A 179 3.84 -12.65 -3.00
C HIS A 179 3.13 -11.37 -2.53
N LEU A 180 3.91 -10.36 -2.12
CA LEU A 180 3.37 -9.05 -1.82
C LEU A 180 2.77 -8.47 -3.10
N ASN A 181 1.48 -8.14 -3.04
CA ASN A 181 0.72 -7.70 -4.19
C ASN A 181 0.21 -6.28 -3.98
N GLU A 182 -1.08 -6.05 -4.04
CA GLU A 182 -1.68 -4.75 -3.90
C GLU A 182 -1.33 -4.13 -2.54
N LEU A 183 -1.10 -2.81 -2.51
CA LEU A 183 -0.56 -2.06 -1.38
C LEU A 183 -1.42 -0.86 -1.03
N GLU A 184 -1.58 -0.61 0.28
CA GLU A 184 -2.19 0.61 0.77
C GLU A 184 -1.42 1.22 1.95
N TRP A 185 -1.42 2.55 2.02
CA TRP A 185 -0.83 3.31 3.12
C TRP A 185 -1.88 3.63 4.19
N VAL A 186 -1.78 2.99 5.35
CA VAL A 186 -2.76 3.10 6.43
C VAL A 186 -2.07 3.54 7.73
N HIS A 187 -2.32 4.75 8.21
CA HIS A 187 -1.82 5.27 9.49
C HIS A 187 -0.32 5.06 9.73
N GLY A 188 0.52 5.26 8.70
CA GLY A 188 1.97 5.13 8.83
C GLY A 188 2.49 3.70 8.68
N GLU A 189 1.63 2.75 8.32
CA GLU A 189 1.96 1.37 7.99
C GLU A 189 1.72 1.09 6.50
N ILE A 190 2.41 0.09 5.96
CA ILE A 190 2.08 -0.47 4.65
C ILE A 190 1.22 -1.71 4.88
N TRP A 191 0.04 -1.74 4.29
CA TRP A 191 -0.78 -2.94 4.22
C TRP A 191 -0.61 -3.56 2.83
N ALA A 192 -0.44 -4.86 2.77
CA ALA A 192 -0.23 -5.57 1.50
C ALA A 192 -1.10 -6.82 1.42
N ASN A 193 -1.80 -7.00 0.31
CA ASN A 193 -2.36 -8.29 -0.01
C ASN A 193 -1.22 -9.31 -0.23
N VAL A 194 -1.36 -10.51 0.29
CA VAL A 194 -0.45 -11.62 0.01
C VAL A 194 -1.13 -12.55 -0.98
N TRP A 195 -0.72 -12.47 -2.24
CA TRP A 195 -1.35 -13.20 -3.35
C TRP A 195 -1.43 -14.70 -3.10
N MET A 196 -2.52 -15.32 -3.53
CA MET A 196 -2.91 -16.72 -3.29
C MET A 196 -3.19 -17.02 -1.80
N THR A 197 -3.49 -16.01 -1.00
CA THR A 197 -3.95 -16.17 0.38
C THR A 197 -5.17 -15.29 0.63
N THR A 198 -5.83 -15.51 1.76
CA THR A 198 -6.91 -14.66 2.25
C THR A 198 -6.42 -13.64 3.29
N ARG A 199 -5.14 -13.25 3.22
CA ARG A 199 -4.51 -12.44 4.25
C ARG A 199 -3.94 -11.12 3.71
N ILE A 200 -4.01 -10.12 4.58
CA ILE A 200 -3.30 -8.85 4.42
C ILE A 200 -2.22 -8.81 5.49
N VAL A 201 -1.00 -8.45 5.10
CA VAL A 201 0.12 -8.23 6.01
C VAL A 201 0.27 -6.74 6.31
N ARG A 202 0.45 -6.40 7.58
CA ARG A 202 0.79 -5.05 8.04
C ARG A 202 2.30 -4.96 8.25
N ILE A 203 2.92 -3.95 7.67
CA ILE A 203 4.39 -3.86 7.52
C ILE A 203 4.87 -2.52 8.05
N ASN A 204 5.95 -2.55 8.85
CA ASN A 204 6.67 -1.35 9.25
C ASN A 204 7.48 -0.81 8.06
N PRO A 205 7.20 0.41 7.56
CA PRO A 205 7.82 0.93 6.34
C PRO A 205 9.32 1.23 6.47
N ARG A 206 9.84 1.36 7.70
CA ARG A 206 11.25 1.64 7.94
C ARG A 206 12.09 0.37 7.97
N THR A 207 11.56 -0.69 8.56
CA THR A 207 12.33 -1.92 8.85
C THR A 207 11.96 -3.09 7.95
N GLY A 208 10.77 -3.08 7.33
CA GLY A 208 10.21 -4.24 6.63
C GLY A 208 9.65 -5.32 7.57
N ASN A 209 9.72 -5.15 8.89
CA ASN A 209 9.17 -6.13 9.82
C ASN A 209 7.64 -6.16 9.76
N VAL A 210 7.08 -7.36 9.79
CA VAL A 210 5.64 -7.55 9.96
C VAL A 210 5.21 -7.04 11.32
N ILE A 211 4.16 -6.22 11.33
CA ILE A 211 3.51 -5.67 12.53
C ILE A 211 2.34 -6.56 12.94
N GLY A 212 1.64 -7.12 11.98
CA GLY A 212 0.47 -7.97 12.20
C GLY A 212 -0.09 -8.53 10.91
N TRP A 213 -1.11 -9.36 11.06
CA TRP A 213 -1.85 -9.99 9.98
C TRP A 213 -3.33 -9.71 10.13
N ILE A 214 -4.03 -9.59 9.02
CA ILE A 214 -5.49 -9.47 8.95
C ILE A 214 -6.00 -10.66 8.15
N GLU A 215 -6.89 -11.44 8.75
CA GLU A 215 -7.50 -12.62 8.14
C GLU A 215 -8.83 -12.25 7.47
N MET A 216 -8.89 -12.34 6.15
CA MET A 216 -10.06 -12.00 5.35
C MET A 216 -10.86 -13.20 4.85
N GLY A 217 -10.45 -14.42 5.22
CA GLY A 217 -11.12 -15.65 4.82
C GLY A 217 -12.64 -15.66 5.02
N PRO A 218 -13.19 -15.18 6.15
CA PRO A 218 -14.64 -15.08 6.37
C PRO A 218 -15.39 -14.19 5.36
N PHE A 219 -14.70 -13.26 4.72
CA PHE A 219 -15.26 -12.26 3.80
C PHE A 219 -15.10 -12.62 2.32
N VAL A 220 -14.38 -13.70 2.00
CA VAL A 220 -14.30 -14.21 0.63
C VAL A 220 -15.69 -14.66 0.19
N PRO A 221 -16.24 -14.14 -0.94
CA PRO A 221 -17.53 -14.58 -1.45
C PRO A 221 -17.56 -16.09 -1.67
N GLN A 222 -18.68 -16.73 -1.33
CA GLN A 222 -18.79 -18.19 -1.33
C GLN A 222 -18.48 -18.79 -2.71
N GLU A 223 -18.91 -18.14 -3.78
CA GLU A 223 -18.68 -18.53 -5.17
C GLU A 223 -17.21 -18.52 -5.61
N HIS A 224 -16.34 -17.85 -4.84
CA HIS A 224 -14.90 -17.70 -5.15
C HIS A 224 -13.99 -18.48 -4.21
N ARG A 225 -14.53 -19.20 -3.22
CA ARG A 225 -13.71 -19.92 -2.23
C ARG A 225 -12.88 -21.05 -2.82
N ASP A 226 -13.33 -21.61 -3.94
CA ASP A 226 -12.65 -22.70 -4.63
C ASP A 226 -11.80 -22.20 -5.82
N ASP A 227 -11.84 -20.89 -6.14
CA ASP A 227 -11.01 -20.26 -7.18
C ASP A 227 -9.79 -19.56 -6.58
N GLU A 228 -8.84 -20.34 -6.10
CA GLU A 228 -7.64 -19.82 -5.45
C GLU A 228 -6.67 -19.08 -6.39
N HIS A 229 -6.91 -19.09 -7.70
CA HIS A 229 -5.98 -18.55 -8.68
C HIS A 229 -6.46 -17.26 -9.33
N ASN A 230 -7.74 -17.12 -9.63
CA ASN A 230 -8.27 -15.99 -10.38
C ASN A 230 -9.05 -15.01 -9.50
N ALA A 231 -9.98 -15.52 -8.69
CA ALA A 231 -10.86 -14.68 -7.87
C ALA A 231 -10.30 -14.50 -6.45
N VAL A 232 -9.04 -14.09 -6.35
CA VAL A 232 -8.33 -13.94 -5.07
C VAL A 232 -8.56 -12.57 -4.44
N LEU A 233 -8.39 -12.51 -3.11
CA LEU A 233 -8.32 -11.26 -2.35
C LEU A 233 -7.27 -10.32 -2.96
N ASN A 234 -7.68 -9.13 -3.40
CA ASN A 234 -6.80 -8.09 -3.91
C ASN A 234 -7.53 -6.76 -4.02
N GLY A 235 -6.96 -5.71 -3.44
CA GLY A 235 -7.51 -4.37 -3.41
C GLY A 235 -7.84 -3.90 -2.00
N ILE A 236 -7.13 -2.87 -1.54
CA ILE A 236 -7.30 -2.20 -0.26
C ILE A 236 -7.36 -0.70 -0.53
N ALA A 237 -8.37 -0.01 -0.02
CA ALA A 237 -8.41 1.44 -0.03
C ALA A 237 -8.71 1.97 1.36
N PHE A 238 -8.11 3.08 1.74
CA PHE A 238 -8.26 3.69 3.04
C PHE A 238 -8.77 5.12 2.95
N ASP A 239 -9.85 5.41 3.65
CA ASP A 239 -10.37 6.76 3.87
C ASP A 239 -9.84 7.29 5.21
N PRO A 240 -8.86 8.20 5.20
CA PRO A 240 -8.26 8.74 6.41
C PRO A 240 -9.20 9.66 7.20
N ASP A 241 -10.22 10.25 6.56
CA ASP A 241 -11.13 11.19 7.19
C ASP A 241 -12.15 10.47 8.08
N THR A 242 -12.58 9.29 7.67
CA THR A 242 -13.60 8.50 8.38
C THR A 242 -13.06 7.20 8.98
N ASN A 243 -11.78 6.88 8.79
CA ASN A 243 -11.15 5.62 9.18
C ASN A 243 -11.82 4.38 8.55
N HIS A 244 -12.42 4.53 7.39
CA HIS A 244 -12.95 3.37 6.67
C HIS A 244 -11.89 2.72 5.80
N VAL A 245 -11.89 1.39 5.82
CA VAL A 245 -11.09 0.54 4.93
C VAL A 245 -12.03 -0.21 4.00
N TYR A 246 -11.75 -0.17 2.72
CA TYR A 246 -12.47 -0.89 1.68
C TYR A 246 -11.60 -2.04 1.19
N ILE A 247 -12.14 -3.25 1.16
CA ILE A 247 -11.42 -4.46 0.77
C ILE A 247 -12.24 -5.26 -0.22
N THR A 248 -11.61 -5.69 -1.30
CA THR A 248 -12.24 -6.50 -2.34
C THR A 248 -11.30 -7.60 -2.84
N GLY A 249 -11.66 -8.24 -3.93
CA GLY A 249 -10.85 -9.21 -4.65
C GLY A 249 -11.10 -9.15 -6.15
N LYS A 250 -10.22 -9.79 -6.90
CA LYS A 250 -10.33 -9.97 -8.35
C LYS A 250 -11.63 -10.69 -8.67
N LEU A 251 -12.44 -10.12 -9.58
CA LEU A 251 -13.72 -10.68 -10.02
C LEU A 251 -14.78 -10.81 -8.92
N TRP A 252 -14.54 -10.24 -7.73
CA TRP A 252 -15.57 -10.24 -6.70
C TRP A 252 -16.71 -9.28 -7.09
N ASN A 253 -17.93 -9.63 -6.73
CA ASN A 253 -19.12 -8.80 -6.93
C ASN A 253 -19.40 -7.84 -5.76
N VAL A 254 -18.50 -7.80 -4.79
CA VAL A 254 -18.63 -7.01 -3.55
C VAL A 254 -17.34 -6.33 -3.16
N ILE A 255 -17.48 -5.17 -2.49
CA ILE A 255 -16.45 -4.50 -1.70
C ILE A 255 -16.94 -4.50 -0.25
N HIS A 256 -16.11 -4.97 0.67
CA HIS A 256 -16.40 -4.90 2.10
C HIS A 256 -15.87 -3.61 2.68
N GLN A 257 -16.72 -2.85 3.37
CA GLN A 257 -16.35 -1.65 4.11
C GLN A 257 -16.21 -1.98 5.59
N PHE A 258 -15.08 -1.60 6.16
CA PHE A 258 -14.77 -1.76 7.58
C PHE A 258 -14.47 -0.42 8.22
N LEU A 259 -14.86 -0.25 9.49
CA LEU A 259 -14.31 0.81 10.32
C LEU A 259 -13.04 0.28 10.99
N LEU A 260 -11.95 1.01 10.81
CA LEU A 260 -10.69 0.75 11.50
C LEU A 260 -10.71 1.40 12.88
N GLU A 261 -10.77 0.59 13.90
CA GLU A 261 -10.71 1.02 15.29
C GLU A 261 -9.31 0.74 15.86
N VAL A 262 -8.75 1.75 16.46
CA VAL A 262 -7.48 1.64 17.18
C VAL A 262 -7.80 1.69 18.66
N PRO A 263 -7.73 0.57 19.40
CA PRO A 263 -8.01 0.57 20.84
C PRO A 263 -7.11 1.55 21.57
N GLU A 264 -7.69 2.36 22.45
CA GLU A 264 -6.89 3.22 23.33
C GLU A 264 -5.93 2.36 24.18
N LYS A 265 -4.67 2.79 24.26
CA LYS A 265 -3.69 2.17 25.16
C LYS A 265 -4.23 2.34 26.59
N LYS A 266 -4.65 1.23 27.24
CA LYS A 266 -5.00 1.22 28.66
C LYS A 266 -3.77 1.36 29.53
#